data_69b6fd13a1883210112be4041ca1d921
#
_entry.id   69b6fd13a1883210112be4041ca1d921
#
_cell.length_a   1.000
_cell.length_b   1.000
_cell.length_c   1.000
_cell.angle_alpha   90.00
_cell.angle_beta   90.00
_cell.angle_gamma   90.00
#
_symmetry.space_group_name_H-M   'P 1'
#
loop_
_entity.id
_entity.type
_entity.pdbx_description
1 polymer ?
#
loop_
_entity_poly.entity_id
_entity_poly.type
_entity_poly.pdbx_seq_one_letter_code
_entity_poly.pdbx_strand_id
1 'polypeptide(L)'
;VSGFTGKGVGPNRLWSLVCVIRHVTKILRWAGLWYLRFMRYQSLSADLYTRNRANFMAQMKPRSIAVFFSNDIYPTSADGTLPFKQASDILWLSGVDQEETVLVLFPDAHNPNDREILFTLETNEDLAIWEGAKLDKAQATAATGIANIQWTTAFERTFHRLMAEADALYLNDNPHTRARNTVETRT
;
A
#
# COMPACT_ATOMS: atom_id res chain seq x y z
N VAL A 1 -73.72 3.24 21.65
CA VAL A 1 -72.70 3.06 22.70
C VAL A 1 -71.67 2.03 22.16
N SER A 2 -70.58 2.44 21.59
CA SER A 2 -69.53 1.56 21.13
C SER A 2 -68.17 2.04 21.66
N GLY A 3 -67.60 1.21 22.54
CA GLY A 3 -66.33 1.49 23.17
C GLY A 3 -65.15 1.23 22.20
N PHE A 4 -64.24 2.18 22.17
CA PHE A 4 -62.94 2.02 21.53
C PHE A 4 -61.94 1.53 22.52
N THR A 5 -61.41 0.30 22.35
CA THR A 5 -60.30 -0.22 23.12
C THR A 5 -59.00 0.06 22.43
N GLY A 6 -58.18 0.96 22.99
CA GLY A 6 -56.81 1.20 22.53
C GLY A 6 -55.89 0.01 22.80
N LYS A 7 -55.26 -0.54 21.79
CA LYS A 7 -54.18 -1.54 21.96
C LYS A 7 -52.86 -0.81 22.26
N GLY A 8 -52.37 -1.02 23.47
CA GLY A 8 -51.06 -0.56 23.90
C GLY A 8 -49.96 -1.21 23.08
N VAL A 9 -49.05 -0.41 22.61
CA VAL A 9 -47.82 -0.85 21.91
C VAL A 9 -46.85 -1.38 23.00
N GLY A 10 -46.61 -2.69 23.02
CA GLY A 10 -45.75 -3.33 24.00
C GLY A 10 -44.26 -2.97 23.84
N PRO A 11 -43.46 -3.06 24.90
CA PRO A 11 -42.07 -2.62 24.99
C PRO A 11 -41.04 -3.46 24.18
N ASN A 12 -41.48 -4.44 23.41
CA ASN A 12 -40.58 -5.39 22.74
C ASN A 12 -39.92 -4.92 21.43
N ARG A 13 -40.31 -3.75 20.90
CA ARG A 13 -39.68 -3.25 19.66
C ARG A 13 -38.39 -2.47 19.87
N LEU A 14 -38.19 -1.92 21.06
CA LEU A 14 -36.93 -1.21 21.39
C LEU A 14 -35.76 -2.18 21.66
N TRP A 15 -36.03 -3.35 22.21
CA TRP A 15 -34.99 -4.35 22.46
C TRP A 15 -34.46 -5.03 21.19
N SER A 16 -35.29 -5.17 20.15
CA SER A 16 -34.85 -5.72 18.87
C SER A 16 -33.89 -4.79 18.11
N LEU A 17 -34.14 -3.48 18.16
CA LEU A 17 -33.27 -2.48 17.53
C LEU A 17 -31.91 -2.35 18.22
N VAL A 18 -31.87 -2.39 19.54
CA VAL A 18 -30.62 -2.35 20.33
C VAL A 18 -29.78 -3.62 20.09
N CYS A 19 -30.43 -4.78 19.94
CA CYS A 19 -29.75 -6.04 19.66
C CYS A 19 -29.13 -6.06 18.25
N VAL A 20 -29.82 -5.54 17.23
CA VAL A 20 -29.34 -5.45 15.86
C VAL A 20 -28.18 -4.46 15.79
N ILE A 21 -28.27 -3.29 16.41
CA ILE A 21 -27.17 -2.29 16.42
C ILE A 21 -25.92 -2.88 17.12
N ARG A 22 -26.07 -3.62 18.22
CA ARG A 22 -24.94 -4.29 18.89
C ARG A 22 -24.33 -5.41 18.07
N HIS A 23 -25.09 -6.11 17.22
CA HIS A 23 -24.56 -7.15 16.34
C HIS A 23 -23.85 -6.51 15.13
N VAL A 24 -24.40 -5.47 14.54
CA VAL A 24 -23.79 -4.75 13.40
C VAL A 24 -22.47 -4.09 13.82
N THR A 25 -22.42 -3.46 14.99
CA THR A 25 -21.16 -2.88 15.51
C THR A 25 -20.12 -3.94 15.88
N LYS A 26 -20.53 -5.14 16.34
CA LYS A 26 -19.60 -6.26 16.51
C LYS A 26 -19.08 -6.78 15.18
N ILE A 27 -19.93 -6.93 14.17
CA ILE A 27 -19.52 -7.39 12.82
C ILE A 27 -18.57 -6.38 12.19
N LEU A 28 -18.83 -5.08 12.31
CA LEU A 28 -17.92 -4.04 11.80
C LEU A 28 -16.58 -4.00 12.56
N ARG A 29 -16.57 -4.27 13.87
CA ARG A 29 -15.30 -4.43 14.61
C ARG A 29 -14.55 -5.70 14.21
N TRP A 30 -15.24 -6.80 13.91
CA TRP A 30 -14.62 -8.03 13.41
C TRP A 30 -14.13 -7.88 11.97
N ALA A 31 -14.88 -7.19 11.10
CA ALA A 31 -14.43 -6.89 9.74
C ALA A 31 -13.18 -6.00 9.74
N GLY A 32 -13.13 -4.96 10.59
CA GLY A 32 -11.94 -4.13 10.76
C GLY A 32 -10.74 -4.89 11.33
N LEU A 33 -10.96 -5.88 12.21
CA LEU A 33 -9.89 -6.74 12.72
C LEU A 33 -9.44 -7.80 11.71
N TRP A 34 -10.32 -8.22 10.80
CA TRP A 34 -9.95 -9.15 9.71
C TRP A 34 -9.05 -8.47 8.68
N TYR A 35 -9.26 -7.20 8.40
CA TYR A 35 -8.42 -6.42 7.47
C TYR A 35 -6.97 -6.29 7.96
N LEU A 36 -6.76 -6.21 9.28
CA LEU A 36 -5.42 -6.18 9.88
C LEU A 36 -4.70 -7.54 9.91
N ARG A 37 -5.39 -8.63 9.55
CA ARG A 37 -4.84 -10.00 9.66
C ARG A 37 -4.19 -10.50 8.36
N PHE A 38 -4.27 -9.72 7.27
CA PHE A 38 -3.66 -10.07 5.99
C PHE A 38 -2.25 -9.50 5.81
N MET A 39 -1.82 -8.57 6.62
CA MET A 39 -0.41 -8.18 6.65
C MET A 39 0.38 -9.30 7.33
N ARG A 40 1.31 -9.88 6.60
CA ARG A 40 2.20 -10.97 7.07
C ARG A 40 2.98 -10.57 8.33
N TYR A 41 3.10 -9.28 8.58
CA TYR A 41 3.80 -8.67 9.71
C TYR A 41 2.95 -7.58 10.35
N GLN A 42 3.13 -7.39 11.66
CA GLN A 42 2.58 -6.22 12.33
C GLN A 42 3.27 -4.97 11.75
N SER A 43 2.49 -4.02 11.22
CA SER A 43 3.07 -2.79 10.66
C SER A 43 3.82 -2.03 11.74
N LEU A 44 5.06 -1.66 11.44
CA LEU A 44 5.85 -0.78 12.26
C LEU A 44 5.38 0.67 12.08
N SER A 45 5.79 1.56 13.00
CA SER A 45 5.46 2.99 12.88
C SER A 45 6.04 3.58 11.59
N ALA A 46 5.26 4.42 10.90
CA ALA A 46 5.69 5.18 9.72
C ALA A 46 6.94 6.06 10.00
N ASP A 47 7.14 6.47 11.26
CA ASP A 47 8.32 7.24 11.68
C ASP A 47 9.63 6.50 11.45
N LEU A 48 9.63 5.18 11.57
CA LEU A 48 10.79 4.36 11.27
C LEU A 48 11.19 4.51 9.80
N TYR A 49 10.23 4.37 8.91
CA TYR A 49 10.48 4.43 7.46
C TYR A 49 10.84 5.84 7.00
N THR A 50 10.19 6.87 7.56
CA THR A 50 10.54 8.28 7.31
C THR A 50 11.99 8.56 7.70
N ARG A 51 12.43 8.11 8.88
CA ARG A 51 13.82 8.24 9.33
C ARG A 51 14.79 7.46 8.43
N ASN A 52 14.44 6.25 8.01
CA ASN A 52 15.28 5.45 7.12
C ASN A 52 15.48 6.15 5.77
N ARG A 53 14.41 6.69 5.18
CA ARG A 53 14.50 7.48 3.93
C ARG A 53 15.33 8.74 4.11
N ALA A 54 15.12 9.49 5.20
CA ALA A 54 15.91 10.69 5.49
C ALA A 54 17.40 10.36 5.60
N ASN A 55 17.77 9.28 6.31
CA ASN A 55 19.16 8.84 6.43
C ASN A 55 19.75 8.39 5.09
N PHE A 56 18.97 7.75 4.23
CA PHE A 56 19.40 7.36 2.90
C PHE A 56 19.60 8.59 2.01
N MET A 57 18.63 9.49 1.94
CA MET A 57 18.68 10.72 1.16
C MET A 57 19.86 11.63 1.55
N ALA A 58 20.20 11.68 2.83
CA ALA A 58 21.35 12.45 3.31
C ALA A 58 22.72 11.95 2.77
N GLN A 59 22.78 10.71 2.26
CA GLN A 59 23.99 10.12 1.68
C GLN A 59 24.00 10.17 0.16
N MET A 60 22.93 10.61 -0.47
CA MET A 60 22.83 10.73 -1.93
C MET A 60 23.70 11.88 -2.42
N LYS A 61 24.21 11.75 -3.65
CA LYS A 61 24.88 12.86 -4.32
C LYS A 61 23.86 13.97 -4.62
N PRO A 62 24.28 15.24 -4.65
CA PRO A 62 23.41 16.33 -5.07
C PRO A 62 22.81 16.05 -6.46
N ARG A 63 21.58 16.49 -6.66
CA ARG A 63 20.82 16.36 -7.90
C ARG A 63 20.71 14.91 -8.40
N SER A 64 20.65 13.95 -7.47
CA SER A 64 20.46 12.54 -7.82
C SER A 64 19.09 12.04 -7.43
N ILE A 65 18.56 11.14 -8.25
CA ILE A 65 17.30 10.43 -8.05
C ILE A 65 17.60 8.97 -7.74
N ALA A 66 16.90 8.39 -6.78
CA ALA A 66 16.98 6.97 -6.47
C ALA A 66 15.63 6.31 -6.75
N VAL A 67 15.66 5.17 -7.41
CA VAL A 67 14.47 4.38 -7.74
C VAL A 67 14.64 2.96 -7.22
N PHE A 68 13.64 2.51 -6.47
CA PHE A 68 13.59 1.17 -5.90
C PHE A 68 12.36 0.46 -6.44
N PHE A 69 12.58 -0.73 -7.00
CA PHE A 69 11.51 -1.58 -7.50
C PHE A 69 11.22 -2.71 -6.54
N SER A 70 9.96 -3.10 -6.43
CA SER A 70 9.56 -4.33 -5.75
C SER A 70 10.13 -5.56 -6.48
N ASN A 71 10.17 -6.68 -5.78
CA ASN A 71 10.34 -7.95 -6.46
C ASN A 71 9.10 -8.26 -7.31
N ASP A 72 9.28 -9.14 -8.31
CA ASP A 72 8.20 -9.64 -9.13
C ASP A 72 7.48 -10.82 -8.46
N ILE A 73 6.27 -11.08 -8.91
CA ILE A 73 5.53 -12.30 -8.61
C ILE A 73 6.11 -13.42 -9.47
N TYR A 74 6.55 -14.50 -8.83
CA TYR A 74 7.08 -15.65 -9.55
C TYR A 74 5.94 -16.61 -9.92
N PRO A 75 5.66 -16.83 -11.22
CA PRO A 75 4.61 -17.74 -11.65
C PRO A 75 5.00 -19.20 -11.40
N THR A 76 4.02 -20.04 -11.10
CA THR A 76 4.15 -21.49 -11.01
C THR A 76 3.42 -22.16 -12.17
N SER A 77 2.76 -23.29 -11.94
CA SER A 77 1.91 -23.93 -12.96
C SER A 77 0.54 -23.28 -13.07
N ALA A 78 0.00 -23.20 -14.28
CA ALA A 78 -1.27 -22.54 -14.62
C ALA A 78 -1.31 -21.07 -14.17
N ASP A 79 -2.29 -20.68 -13.39
CA ASP A 79 -2.50 -19.36 -12.83
C ASP A 79 -1.92 -19.19 -11.42
N GLY A 80 -1.24 -20.21 -10.91
CA GLY A 80 -0.64 -20.18 -9.57
C GLY A 80 0.65 -19.35 -9.51
N THR A 81 0.92 -18.78 -8.34
CA THR A 81 2.14 -18.03 -8.05
C THR A 81 2.79 -18.50 -6.75
N LEU A 82 4.12 -18.31 -6.62
CA LEU A 82 4.77 -18.42 -5.33
C LEU A 82 4.33 -17.27 -4.41
N PRO A 83 4.36 -17.49 -3.09
CA PRO A 83 4.11 -16.41 -2.15
C PRO A 83 5.06 -15.24 -2.41
N PHE A 84 4.49 -14.05 -2.61
CA PHE A 84 5.26 -12.83 -2.82
C PHE A 84 6.16 -12.54 -1.62
N LYS A 85 7.35 -12.04 -1.90
CA LYS A 85 8.30 -11.55 -0.92
C LYS A 85 8.92 -10.25 -1.43
N GLN A 86 8.73 -9.20 -0.66
CA GLN A 86 9.21 -7.87 -1.02
C GLN A 86 10.73 -7.79 -1.07
N ALA A 87 11.26 -6.94 -1.95
CA ALA A 87 12.64 -6.51 -1.96
C ALA A 87 12.99 -5.83 -0.62
N SER A 88 14.12 -6.22 -0.03
CA SER A 88 14.52 -5.75 1.30
C SER A 88 14.66 -4.24 1.37
N ASP A 89 15.12 -3.61 0.28
CA ASP A 89 15.32 -2.16 0.20
C ASP A 89 14.00 -1.40 0.29
N ILE A 90 12.99 -1.80 -0.49
CA ILE A 90 11.65 -1.21 -0.42
C ILE A 90 11.03 -1.44 0.96
N LEU A 91 11.12 -2.66 1.48
CA LEU A 91 10.57 -2.97 2.79
C LEU A 91 11.20 -2.11 3.89
N TRP A 92 12.53 -1.90 3.82
CA TRP A 92 13.26 -1.08 4.78
C TRP A 92 12.96 0.42 4.66
N LEU A 93 12.73 0.91 3.43
CA LEU A 93 12.48 2.32 3.15
C LEU A 93 11.00 2.72 3.27
N SER A 94 10.06 1.79 3.02
CA SER A 94 8.63 2.11 2.97
C SER A 94 7.74 1.30 3.91
N GLY A 95 8.16 0.09 4.28
CA GLY A 95 7.33 -0.86 5.02
C GLY A 95 6.23 -1.51 4.20
N VAL A 96 6.17 -1.28 2.89
CA VAL A 96 5.15 -1.84 2.00
C VAL A 96 5.57 -3.23 1.53
N ASP A 97 4.76 -4.25 1.85
CA ASP A 97 4.94 -5.64 1.40
C ASP A 97 3.89 -5.96 0.33
N GLN A 98 4.00 -5.28 -0.81
CA GLN A 98 3.09 -5.39 -1.95
C GLN A 98 3.89 -5.37 -3.23
N GLU A 99 3.51 -6.23 -4.17
CA GLU A 99 4.07 -6.28 -5.52
C GLU A 99 3.77 -5.00 -6.32
N GLU A 100 4.44 -4.84 -7.44
CA GLU A 100 4.31 -3.69 -8.36
C GLU A 100 4.41 -2.33 -7.65
N THR A 101 5.25 -2.29 -6.62
CA THR A 101 5.51 -1.06 -5.87
C THR A 101 6.82 -0.45 -6.33
N VAL A 102 6.83 0.85 -6.58
CA VAL A 102 8.04 1.61 -6.92
C VAL A 102 8.18 2.79 -5.98
N LEU A 103 9.35 2.94 -5.36
CA LEU A 103 9.69 4.08 -4.52
C LEU A 103 10.69 4.97 -5.25
N VAL A 104 10.38 6.25 -5.36
CA VAL A 104 11.26 7.28 -5.92
C VAL A 104 11.63 8.28 -4.83
N LEU A 105 12.94 8.52 -4.68
CA LEU A 105 13.50 9.50 -3.75
C LEU A 105 14.34 10.51 -4.54
N PHE A 106 13.98 11.78 -4.45
CA PHE A 106 14.70 12.87 -5.11
C PHE A 106 14.79 14.09 -4.19
N PRO A 107 15.78 14.15 -3.26
CA PRO A 107 15.87 15.20 -2.24
C PRO A 107 15.86 16.61 -2.81
N ASP A 108 16.49 16.80 -3.96
CA ASP A 108 16.67 18.10 -4.61
C ASP A 108 15.60 18.40 -5.68
N ALA A 109 14.50 17.64 -5.71
CA ALA A 109 13.40 17.92 -6.62
C ALA A 109 12.89 19.35 -6.46
N HIS A 110 12.69 20.04 -7.59
CA HIS A 110 12.20 21.42 -7.62
C HIS A 110 10.85 21.56 -6.91
N ASN A 111 9.94 20.61 -7.16
CA ASN A 111 8.69 20.53 -6.44
C ASN A 111 8.88 19.69 -5.16
N PRO A 112 8.67 20.24 -3.95
CA PRO A 112 8.81 19.51 -2.69
C PRO A 112 7.96 18.23 -2.61
N ASN A 113 6.81 18.17 -3.27
CA ASN A 113 5.95 17.00 -3.31
C ASN A 113 6.55 15.83 -4.09
N ASP A 114 7.57 16.08 -4.90
CA ASP A 114 8.24 15.07 -5.71
C ASP A 114 9.52 14.52 -5.05
N ARG A 115 9.83 14.94 -3.81
CA ARG A 115 11.00 14.45 -3.08
C ARG A 115 10.88 13.01 -2.64
N GLU A 116 9.67 12.58 -2.32
CA GLU A 116 9.34 11.21 -1.97
C GLU A 116 8.04 10.84 -2.69
N ILE A 117 8.08 9.86 -3.58
CA ILE A 117 6.90 9.38 -4.30
C ILE A 117 6.85 7.87 -4.18
N LEU A 118 5.71 7.35 -3.77
CA LEU A 118 5.45 5.92 -3.80
C LEU A 118 4.40 5.63 -4.86
N PHE A 119 4.74 4.72 -5.76
CA PHE A 119 3.82 4.19 -6.76
C PHE A 119 3.34 2.82 -6.31
N THR A 120 2.04 2.61 -6.34
CA THR A 120 1.39 1.34 -5.99
C THR A 120 0.44 0.93 -7.09
N LEU A 121 0.16 -0.37 -7.17
CA LEU A 121 -0.82 -0.89 -8.10
C LEU A 121 -2.20 -0.26 -7.82
N GLU A 122 -2.87 0.16 -8.89
CA GLU A 122 -4.22 0.71 -8.78
C GLU A 122 -5.18 -0.35 -8.24
N THR A 123 -5.97 0.01 -7.23
CA THR A 123 -6.93 -0.88 -6.60
C THR A 123 -8.28 -0.23 -6.46
N ASN A 124 -9.32 -1.05 -6.51
CA ASN A 124 -10.69 -0.70 -6.18
C ASN A 124 -11.38 -1.91 -5.54
N GLU A 125 -12.63 -1.74 -5.10
CA GLU A 125 -13.37 -2.81 -4.41
C GLU A 125 -13.58 -4.05 -5.30
N ASP A 126 -13.77 -3.87 -6.60
CA ASP A 126 -13.98 -4.97 -7.55
C ASP A 126 -12.69 -5.76 -7.78
N LEU A 127 -11.55 -5.07 -7.94
CA LEU A 127 -10.25 -5.72 -8.09
C LEU A 127 -9.84 -6.47 -6.82
N ALA A 128 -10.16 -5.94 -5.65
CA ALA A 128 -9.83 -6.58 -4.37
C ALA A 128 -10.50 -7.95 -4.18
N ILE A 129 -11.63 -8.21 -4.86
CA ILE A 129 -12.32 -9.52 -4.82
C ILE A 129 -11.49 -10.59 -5.54
N TRP A 130 -10.83 -10.25 -6.64
CA TRP A 130 -10.10 -11.19 -7.49
C TRP A 130 -8.61 -11.28 -7.17
N GLU A 131 -7.98 -10.16 -6.85
CA GLU A 131 -6.53 -10.03 -6.66
C GLU A 131 -6.10 -9.95 -5.19
N GLY A 132 -7.07 -9.92 -4.28
CA GLY A 132 -6.81 -9.65 -2.86
C GLY A 132 -6.73 -8.15 -2.56
N ALA A 133 -6.81 -7.84 -1.27
CA ALA A 133 -6.78 -6.45 -0.80
C ALA A 133 -5.38 -5.84 -1.00
N LYS A 134 -5.32 -4.76 -1.75
CA LYS A 134 -4.14 -3.91 -1.94
C LYS A 134 -4.29 -2.63 -1.11
N LEU A 135 -3.18 -1.94 -0.86
CA LEU A 135 -3.20 -0.66 -0.16
C LEU A 135 -3.83 0.42 -1.05
N ASP A 136 -4.85 1.09 -0.56
CA ASP A 136 -5.30 2.34 -1.14
C ASP A 136 -4.31 3.49 -0.81
N LYS A 137 -4.49 4.66 -1.42
CA LYS A 137 -3.58 5.80 -1.22
C LYS A 137 -3.53 6.29 0.23
N ALA A 138 -4.67 6.29 0.92
CA ALA A 138 -4.73 6.74 2.31
C ALA A 138 -4.03 5.74 3.25
N GLN A 139 -4.23 4.44 3.02
CA GLN A 139 -3.57 3.37 3.74
C GLN A 139 -2.05 3.37 3.48
N ALA A 140 -1.63 3.56 2.21
CA ALA A 140 -0.23 3.67 1.85
C ALA A 140 0.44 4.89 2.52
N THR A 141 -0.22 6.05 2.54
CA THR A 141 0.26 7.24 3.27
C THR A 141 0.39 6.95 4.76
N ALA A 142 -0.60 6.34 5.38
CA ALA A 142 -0.57 6.03 6.81
C ALA A 142 0.53 5.02 7.18
N ALA A 143 0.77 4.03 6.31
CA ALA A 143 1.79 3.00 6.54
C ALA A 143 3.23 3.52 6.35
N THR A 144 3.44 4.41 5.37
CA THR A 144 4.79 4.82 4.95
C THR A 144 5.21 6.20 5.44
N GLY A 145 4.25 7.08 5.75
CA GLY A 145 4.47 8.51 6.00
C GLY A 145 4.75 9.33 4.73
N ILE A 146 4.65 8.74 3.53
CA ILE A 146 4.81 9.45 2.26
C ILE A 146 3.48 10.11 1.88
N ALA A 147 3.51 11.41 1.59
CA ALA A 147 2.33 12.17 1.21
C ALA A 147 1.93 11.98 -0.27
N ASN A 148 2.91 11.80 -1.16
CA ASN A 148 2.68 11.67 -2.60
C ASN A 148 2.60 10.20 -3.01
N ILE A 149 1.38 9.65 -3.00
CA ILE A 149 1.09 8.29 -3.47
C ILE A 149 0.45 8.38 -4.86
N GLN A 150 1.03 7.69 -5.83
CA GLN A 150 0.54 7.62 -7.19
C GLN A 150 0.28 6.17 -7.60
N TRP A 151 -0.50 5.97 -8.67
CA TRP A 151 -0.66 4.66 -9.28
C TRP A 151 0.52 4.34 -10.21
N THR A 152 0.92 3.08 -10.33
CA THR A 152 2.04 2.64 -11.18
C THR A 152 1.85 3.07 -12.64
N THR A 153 0.62 3.19 -13.11
CA THR A 153 0.30 3.71 -14.45
C THR A 153 0.81 5.14 -14.72
N ALA A 154 1.08 5.92 -13.67
CA ALA A 154 1.65 7.26 -13.78
C ALA A 154 3.19 7.29 -13.70
N PHE A 155 3.83 6.15 -13.41
CA PHE A 155 5.26 6.07 -13.11
C PHE A 155 6.11 6.59 -14.27
N GLU A 156 5.95 6.04 -15.46
CA GLU A 156 6.77 6.38 -16.62
C GLU A 156 6.77 7.90 -16.91
N ARG A 157 5.58 8.49 -16.99
CA ARG A 157 5.43 9.94 -17.24
C ARG A 157 6.07 10.78 -16.14
N THR A 158 5.86 10.40 -14.87
CA THR A 158 6.41 11.14 -13.74
C THR A 158 7.92 11.00 -13.69
N PHE A 159 8.43 9.80 -13.91
CA PHE A 159 9.86 9.52 -13.91
C PHE A 159 10.60 10.27 -15.01
N HIS A 160 10.08 10.28 -16.25
CA HIS A 160 10.67 11.05 -17.36
C HIS A 160 10.78 12.54 -17.02
N ARG A 161 9.77 13.10 -16.37
CA ARG A 161 9.81 14.51 -15.94
C ARG A 161 10.91 14.74 -14.91
N LEU A 162 11.03 13.87 -13.90
CA LEU A 162 12.04 14.00 -12.85
C LEU A 162 13.45 13.80 -13.37
N MET A 163 13.64 12.88 -14.31
CA MET A 163 14.95 12.65 -14.95
C MET A 163 15.50 13.89 -15.67
N ALA A 164 14.64 14.80 -16.14
CA ALA A 164 15.08 16.06 -16.73
C ALA A 164 15.74 17.01 -15.72
N GLU A 165 15.50 16.80 -14.41
CA GLU A 165 16.07 17.60 -13.32
C GLU A 165 17.29 16.93 -12.67
N ALA A 166 17.48 15.63 -12.87
CA ALA A 166 18.49 14.82 -12.19
C ALA A 166 19.78 14.71 -13.00
N ASP A 167 20.93 14.72 -12.32
CA ASP A 167 22.24 14.51 -12.92
C ASP A 167 22.73 13.05 -12.75
N ALA A 168 22.19 12.30 -11.81
CA ALA A 168 22.56 10.92 -11.56
C ALA A 168 21.37 10.06 -11.09
N LEU A 169 21.44 8.77 -11.37
CA LEU A 169 20.41 7.78 -11.01
C LEU A 169 21.02 6.68 -10.14
N TYR A 170 20.34 6.36 -9.02
CA TYR A 170 20.57 5.18 -8.23
C TYR A 170 19.47 4.17 -8.48
N LEU A 171 19.84 2.91 -8.71
CA LEU A 171 18.92 1.79 -8.85
C LEU A 171 19.26 0.71 -7.82
N ASN A 172 18.25 -0.02 -7.35
CA ASN A 172 18.43 -1.18 -6.50
C ASN A 172 18.76 -2.41 -7.37
N ASP A 173 20.01 -2.54 -7.75
CA ASP A 173 20.50 -3.74 -8.44
C ASP A 173 21.08 -4.74 -7.43
N ASN A 174 20.73 -6.01 -7.60
CA ASN A 174 21.33 -7.09 -6.82
C ASN A 174 22.47 -7.72 -7.62
N PRO A 175 23.75 -7.42 -7.32
CA PRO A 175 24.90 -7.91 -8.06
C PRO A 175 25.16 -9.41 -7.87
N HIS A 176 24.41 -10.07 -6.97
CA HIS A 176 24.61 -11.47 -6.69
C HIS A 176 24.25 -12.32 -7.91
N THR A 177 25.14 -13.26 -8.30
CA THR A 177 24.97 -14.08 -9.51
C THR A 177 23.68 -14.90 -9.51
N ARG A 178 23.16 -15.29 -8.34
CA ARG A 178 21.88 -16.00 -8.18
C ARG A 178 20.65 -15.12 -8.41
N ALA A 179 20.81 -13.79 -8.36
CA ALA A 179 19.71 -12.85 -8.61
C ALA A 179 19.49 -12.58 -10.12
N ARG A 180 20.46 -12.97 -10.96
CA ARG A 180 20.31 -12.85 -12.41
C ARG A 180 19.34 -13.92 -12.90
N ASN A 181 18.08 -13.54 -13.01
CA ASN A 181 17.07 -14.37 -13.63
C ASN A 181 17.21 -14.31 -15.14
N THR A 182 17.33 -15.48 -15.79
CA THR A 182 17.27 -15.61 -17.24
C THR A 182 15.84 -15.76 -17.75
N VAL A 183 14.86 -15.76 -16.86
CA VAL A 183 13.42 -15.84 -17.20
C VAL A 183 12.93 -14.41 -17.38
N GLU A 184 12.48 -14.08 -18.60
CA GLU A 184 11.73 -12.85 -18.83
C GLU A 184 10.47 -12.87 -17.98
N THR A 185 10.42 -12.06 -16.94
CA THR A 185 9.19 -11.80 -16.23
C THR A 185 8.31 -10.96 -17.16
N ARG A 186 7.09 -11.43 -17.42
CA ARG A 186 6.12 -10.65 -18.17
C ARG A 186 5.71 -9.46 -17.29
N THR A 187 6.20 -8.30 -17.64
CA THR A 187 5.65 -7.01 -17.20
C THR A 187 4.41 -6.68 -18.00
#